data_dffa27ede5a3223af31c91f4ef83044f
#
_entry.id   dffa27ede5a3223af31c91f4ef83044f
#
_cell.length_a   1.000
_cell.length_b   1.000
_cell.length_c   1.000
_cell.angle_alpha   90.00
_cell.angle_beta   90.00
_cell.angle_gamma   90.00
#
_symmetry.space_group_name_H-M   'P 1'
#
loop_
_entity.id
_entity.type
_entity.pdbx_description
1 polymer ?
#
loop_
_entity_poly.entity_id
_entity_poly.type
_entity_poly.pdbx_seq_one_letter_code
_entity_poly.pdbx_strand_id
1 'polypeptide(L)'
;MDEKTLQNPADLPYDPDTLRRINEHPCYSQDARHKFGRCHVAVAPKCNIQCNYCVRDFDCVNESRPGVASEILKPGDALERIDEVVDRMKHIKVVGIAGPGDPLANEETFETLRLVHEKYPDTILCISTNGLLLPDKIDLLEKYNVKNITVTLNAIDPAIGEKIYSFVEYEGKKYHGLE
;
A
#
# COMPACT_ATOMS: atom_id res chain seq x y z
N MET A 1 -7.90 23.53 21.00
CA MET A 1 -7.51 22.12 20.69
C MET A 1 -6.02 22.09 20.92
N ASP A 2 -5.59 21.45 22.00
CA ASP A 2 -4.18 21.37 22.36
C ASP A 2 -3.45 20.57 21.26
N GLU A 3 -2.43 21.18 20.68
CA GLU A 3 -1.42 20.49 19.91
C GLU A 3 -0.77 19.42 20.81
N LYS A 4 -1.34 18.22 20.81
CA LYS A 4 -0.66 17.07 21.38
C LYS A 4 0.62 16.92 20.60
N THR A 5 1.72 17.27 21.24
CA THR A 5 3.10 17.04 20.83
C THR A 5 3.19 15.68 20.17
N LEU A 6 3.36 15.67 18.85
CA LEU A 6 3.70 14.45 18.13
C LEU A 6 5.01 13.96 18.77
N GLN A 7 4.93 12.82 19.46
CA GLN A 7 6.12 12.21 20.07
C GLN A 7 7.15 12.03 18.94
N ASN A 8 8.37 12.48 19.21
CA ASN A 8 9.47 12.27 18.28
C ASN A 8 9.55 10.75 18.00
N PRO A 9 9.57 10.27 16.74
CA PRO A 9 9.71 8.86 16.45
C PRO A 9 10.88 8.18 17.16
N ALA A 10 11.95 8.93 17.49
CA ALA A 10 13.10 8.45 18.25
C ALA A 10 12.78 8.11 19.72
N ASP A 11 11.67 8.63 20.27
CA ASP A 11 11.24 8.39 21.64
C ASP A 11 10.25 7.22 21.75
N LEU A 12 9.88 6.61 20.63
CA LEU A 12 8.98 5.46 20.59
C LEU A 12 9.77 4.17 20.85
N PRO A 13 9.16 3.18 21.54
CA PRO A 13 9.81 1.92 21.92
C PRO A 13 9.92 0.94 20.74
N TYR A 14 10.43 1.42 19.61
CA TYR A 14 10.64 0.60 18.42
C TYR A 14 12.08 0.10 18.35
N ASP A 15 12.25 -1.10 17.75
CA ASP A 15 13.58 -1.61 17.43
C ASP A 15 14.29 -0.73 16.38
N PRO A 16 15.63 -0.78 16.30
CA PRO A 16 16.40 0.09 15.40
C PRO A 16 16.04 -0.04 13.92
N ASP A 17 15.64 -1.23 13.46
CA ASP A 17 15.27 -1.44 12.05
C ASP A 17 13.89 -0.83 11.74
N THR A 18 12.95 -0.93 12.66
CA THR A 18 11.65 -0.24 12.54
C THR A 18 11.84 1.28 12.52
N LEU A 19 12.68 1.83 13.40
CA LEU A 19 12.99 3.27 13.39
C LEU A 19 13.66 3.70 12.09
N ARG A 20 14.61 2.91 11.58
CA ARG A 20 15.24 3.18 10.27
C ARG A 20 14.19 3.26 9.16
N ARG A 21 13.30 2.28 9.08
CA ARG A 21 12.23 2.25 8.05
C ARG A 21 11.28 3.44 8.15
N ILE A 22 10.88 3.84 9.36
CA ILE A 22 10.06 5.03 9.57
C ILE A 22 10.80 6.27 9.07
N ASN A 23 12.08 6.41 9.44
CA ASN A 23 12.89 7.58 9.10
C ASN A 23 13.30 7.64 7.63
N GLU A 24 13.36 6.52 6.92
CA GLU A 24 13.68 6.44 5.48
C GLU A 24 12.43 6.43 4.59
N HIS A 25 11.23 6.33 5.18
CA HIS A 25 9.99 6.26 4.40
C HIS A 25 9.40 7.65 4.12
N PRO A 26 9.29 8.08 2.85
CA PRO A 26 8.83 9.43 2.49
C PRO A 26 7.42 9.79 2.96
N CYS A 27 6.58 8.80 3.29
CA CYS A 27 5.22 9.05 3.80
C CYS A 27 5.18 9.27 5.31
N TYR A 28 6.20 8.83 6.06
CA TYR A 28 6.17 8.84 7.52
C TYR A 28 7.12 9.86 8.14
N SER A 29 8.15 10.29 7.40
CA SER A 29 9.13 11.26 7.87
C SER A 29 9.18 12.47 6.94
N GLN A 30 9.10 13.66 7.52
CA GLN A 30 9.25 14.91 6.76
C GLN A 30 10.66 15.03 6.15
N ASP A 31 11.68 14.62 6.88
CA ASP A 31 13.06 14.63 6.39
C ASP A 31 13.28 13.63 5.25
N ALA A 32 12.68 12.45 5.33
CA ALA A 32 12.75 11.44 4.29
C ALA A 32 12.12 11.90 2.99
N ARG A 33 11.06 12.70 3.06
CA ARG A 33 10.33 13.21 1.89
C ARG A 33 11.21 13.98 0.91
N HIS A 34 12.24 14.63 1.40
CA HIS A 34 13.18 15.41 0.60
C HIS A 34 14.45 14.65 0.20
N LYS A 35 14.70 13.48 0.80
CA LYS A 35 15.92 12.70 0.61
C LYS A 35 15.70 11.42 -0.18
N PHE A 36 14.56 10.77 0.02
CA PHE A 36 14.27 9.45 -0.52
C PHE A 36 13.03 9.46 -1.42
N GLY A 37 13.09 8.63 -2.45
CA GLY A 37 11.98 8.40 -3.36
C GLY A 37 11.24 7.10 -3.06
N ARG A 38 10.04 7.02 -3.59
CA ARG A 38 9.25 5.80 -3.66
C ARG A 38 8.81 5.53 -5.09
N CYS A 39 8.80 4.26 -5.48
CA CYS A 39 8.23 3.78 -6.72
C CYS A 39 6.94 3.02 -6.40
N HIS A 40 5.87 3.31 -7.12
CA HIS A 40 4.64 2.51 -7.07
C HIS A 40 4.48 1.73 -8.36
N VAL A 41 3.96 0.50 -8.24
CA VAL A 41 3.64 -0.35 -9.38
C VAL A 41 2.17 -0.80 -9.31
N ALA A 42 1.48 -0.68 -10.45
CA ALA A 42 0.07 -1.02 -10.57
C ALA A 42 -0.07 -2.48 -11.01
N VAL A 43 -0.12 -3.40 -10.05
CA VAL A 43 -0.22 -4.85 -10.29
C VAL A 43 -1.49 -5.47 -9.70
N ALA A 44 -2.37 -4.69 -9.10
CA ALA A 44 -3.52 -5.15 -8.33
C ALA A 44 -4.86 -4.67 -8.94
N PRO A 45 -5.35 -5.25 -10.04
CA PRO A 45 -6.59 -4.79 -10.69
C PRO A 45 -7.87 -5.14 -9.92
N LYS A 46 -7.89 -6.21 -9.13
CA LYS A 46 -9.09 -6.67 -8.42
C LYS A 46 -9.21 -5.99 -7.07
N CYS A 47 -10.45 -5.77 -6.61
CA CYS A 47 -10.75 -5.28 -5.28
C CYS A 47 -11.98 -6.00 -4.72
N ASN A 48 -11.96 -6.31 -3.45
CA ASN A 48 -13.07 -6.91 -2.71
C ASN A 48 -14.07 -5.87 -2.16
N ILE A 49 -13.88 -4.59 -2.45
CA ILE A 49 -14.80 -3.50 -2.15
C ILE A 49 -15.09 -2.72 -3.43
N GLN A 50 -16.32 -2.27 -3.61
CA GLN A 50 -16.65 -1.26 -4.60
C GLN A 50 -17.04 0.03 -3.89
N CYS A 51 -16.13 1.00 -3.91
CA CYS A 51 -16.43 2.36 -3.49
C CYS A 51 -17.23 3.10 -4.57
N ASN A 52 -18.23 3.90 -4.19
CA ASN A 52 -19.10 4.62 -5.12
C ASN A 52 -18.35 5.65 -5.99
N TYR A 53 -17.20 6.12 -5.54
CA TYR A 53 -16.34 7.07 -6.25
C TYR A 53 -15.20 6.40 -7.06
N CYS A 54 -15.09 5.07 -7.01
CA CYS A 54 -13.97 4.35 -7.63
C CYS A 54 -14.36 3.82 -9.01
N VAL A 55 -13.59 4.19 -10.03
CA VAL A 55 -13.74 3.71 -11.41
C VAL A 55 -12.74 2.61 -11.79
N ARG A 56 -11.70 2.37 -10.99
CA ARG A 56 -10.63 1.36 -11.19
C ARG A 56 -9.84 1.45 -12.50
N ASP A 57 -9.98 2.54 -13.23
CA ASP A 57 -9.20 2.79 -14.46
C ASP A 57 -7.83 3.38 -14.11
N PHE A 58 -7.67 3.82 -12.85
CA PHE A 58 -6.48 4.45 -12.33
C PHE A 58 -6.13 3.85 -10.97
N ASP A 59 -5.04 4.31 -10.37
CA ASP A 59 -4.68 3.95 -9.00
C ASP A 59 -5.82 4.24 -8.01
N CYS A 60 -5.84 3.49 -6.92
CA CYS A 60 -6.81 3.71 -5.87
C CYS A 60 -6.73 5.14 -5.34
N VAL A 61 -7.83 5.88 -5.40
CA VAL A 61 -7.90 7.30 -4.99
C VAL A 61 -7.60 7.53 -3.51
N ASN A 62 -7.73 6.45 -2.69
CA ASN A 62 -7.40 6.53 -1.26
C ASN A 62 -5.89 6.47 -0.99
N GLU A 63 -5.12 5.86 -1.91
CA GLU A 63 -3.75 5.42 -1.65
C GLU A 63 -2.73 6.07 -2.57
N SER A 64 -3.15 6.45 -3.77
CA SER A 64 -2.30 7.00 -4.80
C SER A 64 -2.76 8.36 -5.24
N ARG A 65 -1.86 9.06 -5.91
CA ARG A 65 -2.23 10.29 -6.62
C ARG A 65 -2.95 9.89 -7.91
N PRO A 66 -4.15 10.41 -8.16
CA PRO A 66 -4.91 10.11 -9.38
C PRO A 66 -4.07 10.38 -10.64
N GLY A 67 -4.14 9.47 -11.60
CA GLY A 67 -3.47 9.60 -12.89
C GLY A 67 -2.00 9.16 -12.92
N VAL A 68 -1.52 8.46 -11.90
CA VAL A 68 -0.15 7.92 -11.87
C VAL A 68 -0.04 6.59 -12.61
N ALA A 69 -1.05 5.70 -12.51
CA ALA A 69 -1.06 4.45 -13.24
C ALA A 69 -1.67 4.65 -14.63
N SER A 70 -0.90 4.33 -15.67
CA SER A 70 -1.36 4.32 -17.07
C SER A 70 -1.67 2.93 -17.59
N GLU A 71 -1.21 1.90 -16.87
CA GLU A 71 -1.36 0.51 -17.29
C GLU A 71 -1.21 -0.44 -16.08
N ILE A 72 -1.83 -1.62 -16.18
CA ILE A 72 -1.65 -2.69 -15.20
C ILE A 72 -0.50 -3.58 -15.67
N LEU A 73 0.50 -3.73 -14.80
CA LEU A 73 1.70 -4.48 -15.07
C LEU A 73 1.55 -5.94 -14.61
N LYS A 74 2.20 -6.85 -15.33
CA LYS A 74 2.48 -8.19 -14.81
C LYS A 74 3.66 -8.11 -13.84
N PRO A 75 3.84 -9.08 -12.93
CA PRO A 75 4.91 -9.05 -11.94
C PRO A 75 6.32 -8.89 -12.53
N GLY A 76 6.62 -9.55 -13.65
CA GLY A 76 7.89 -9.40 -14.38
C GLY A 76 8.10 -8.00 -14.93
N ASP A 77 7.08 -7.45 -15.61
CA ASP A 77 7.13 -6.10 -16.19
C ASP A 77 7.23 -5.03 -15.09
N ALA A 78 6.59 -5.29 -13.94
CA ALA A 78 6.71 -4.43 -12.76
C ALA A 78 8.14 -4.41 -12.20
N LEU A 79 8.81 -5.57 -12.15
CA LEU A 79 10.22 -5.65 -11.74
C LEU A 79 11.13 -4.90 -12.71
N GLU A 80 10.94 -5.07 -14.03
CA GLU A 80 11.69 -4.32 -15.05
C GLU A 80 11.50 -2.80 -14.90
N ARG A 81 10.26 -2.36 -14.63
CA ARG A 81 9.98 -0.96 -14.35
C ARG A 81 10.68 -0.44 -13.09
N ILE A 82 10.73 -1.26 -12.04
CA ILE A 82 11.47 -0.92 -10.81
C ILE A 82 12.96 -0.82 -11.11
N ASP A 83 13.53 -1.73 -11.89
CA ASP A 83 14.93 -1.71 -12.32
C ASP A 83 15.28 -0.38 -13.01
N GLU A 84 14.48 0.02 -14.00
CA GLU A 84 14.65 1.30 -14.71
C GLU A 84 14.62 2.51 -13.77
N VAL A 85 13.69 2.50 -12.80
CA VAL A 85 13.54 3.60 -11.85
C VAL A 85 14.73 3.66 -10.88
N VAL A 86 15.13 2.51 -10.33
CA VAL A 86 16.27 2.41 -9.40
C VAL A 86 17.58 2.78 -10.10
N ASP A 87 17.76 2.41 -11.36
CA ASP A 87 18.95 2.76 -12.14
C ASP A 87 19.06 4.26 -12.38
N ARG A 88 17.95 4.91 -12.68
CA ARG A 88 17.91 6.36 -12.93
C ARG A 88 17.92 7.20 -11.65
N MET A 89 17.32 6.67 -10.56
CA MET A 89 17.07 7.39 -9.32
C MET A 89 17.60 6.60 -8.12
N LYS A 90 18.89 6.76 -7.84
CA LYS A 90 19.60 6.00 -6.76
C LYS A 90 19.08 6.26 -5.34
N HIS A 91 18.18 7.22 -5.15
CA HIS A 91 17.58 7.55 -3.85
C HIS A 91 16.23 6.86 -3.60
N ILE A 92 15.79 5.95 -4.48
CA ILE A 92 14.58 5.15 -4.24
C ILE A 92 14.83 4.20 -3.06
N LYS A 93 13.99 4.30 -2.06
CA LYS A 93 14.04 3.46 -0.84
C LYS A 93 12.80 2.61 -0.65
N VAL A 94 11.69 3.00 -1.25
CA VAL A 94 10.39 2.35 -1.06
C VAL A 94 9.84 1.87 -2.39
N VAL A 95 9.39 0.63 -2.42
CA VAL A 95 8.52 0.09 -3.48
C VAL A 95 7.16 -0.18 -2.86
N GLY A 96 6.12 0.45 -3.42
CA GLY A 96 4.75 0.36 -2.96
C GLY A 96 3.82 -0.28 -3.97
N ILE A 97 2.83 -1.01 -3.46
CA ILE A 97 1.70 -1.51 -4.25
C ILE A 97 0.42 -0.93 -3.65
N ALA A 98 -0.31 -0.18 -4.47
CA ALA A 98 -1.47 0.61 -4.02
C ALA A 98 -2.64 0.61 -5.00
N GLY A 99 -2.76 -0.38 -5.84
CA GLY A 99 -3.91 -0.43 -6.72
C GLY A 99 -3.63 -0.90 -8.15
N PRO A 100 -4.61 -0.63 -9.06
CA PRO A 100 -5.86 0.14 -8.90
C PRO A 100 -6.94 -0.49 -8.01
N GLY A 101 -6.85 -1.77 -7.70
CA GLY A 101 -7.69 -2.46 -6.72
C GLY A 101 -7.03 -2.59 -5.37
N ASP A 102 -7.37 -3.66 -4.63
CA ASP A 102 -6.75 -3.96 -3.34
C ASP A 102 -5.58 -4.93 -3.51
N PRO A 103 -4.36 -4.60 -3.05
CA PRO A 103 -3.19 -5.46 -3.18
C PRO A 103 -3.41 -6.88 -2.64
N LEU A 104 -4.13 -7.05 -1.53
CA LEU A 104 -4.33 -8.36 -0.91
C LEU A 104 -5.34 -9.25 -1.66
N ALA A 105 -6.12 -8.67 -2.59
CA ALA A 105 -7.05 -9.41 -3.43
C ALA A 105 -6.42 -9.92 -4.76
N ASN A 106 -5.09 -9.79 -4.91
CA ASN A 106 -4.39 -10.11 -6.16
C ASN A 106 -3.15 -10.94 -5.91
N GLU A 107 -3.06 -12.10 -6.53
CA GLU A 107 -1.87 -12.98 -6.42
C GLU A 107 -0.63 -12.34 -7.09
N GLU A 108 -0.85 -11.51 -8.11
CA GLU A 108 0.18 -10.72 -8.79
C GLU A 108 0.93 -9.79 -7.83
N THR A 109 0.26 -9.32 -6.78
CA THR A 109 0.89 -8.55 -5.69
C THR A 109 1.96 -9.37 -4.99
N PHE A 110 1.64 -10.58 -4.57
CA PHE A 110 2.55 -11.42 -3.81
C PHE A 110 3.73 -11.89 -4.65
N GLU A 111 3.49 -12.17 -5.92
CA GLU A 111 4.58 -12.51 -6.85
C GLU A 111 5.49 -11.30 -7.08
N THR A 112 4.95 -10.11 -7.24
CA THR A 112 5.74 -8.88 -7.35
C THR A 112 6.57 -8.63 -6.08
N LEU A 113 5.96 -8.74 -4.90
CA LEU A 113 6.64 -8.60 -3.62
C LEU A 113 7.80 -9.60 -3.48
N ARG A 114 7.58 -10.86 -3.89
CA ARG A 114 8.61 -11.90 -3.89
C ARG A 114 9.80 -11.51 -4.78
N LEU A 115 9.53 -11.14 -6.03
CA LEU A 115 10.55 -10.76 -7.00
C LEU A 115 11.37 -9.55 -6.52
N VAL A 116 10.70 -8.54 -5.98
CA VAL A 116 11.37 -7.35 -5.47
C VAL A 116 12.20 -7.68 -4.22
N HIS A 117 11.66 -8.47 -3.30
CA HIS A 117 12.38 -8.88 -2.09
C HIS A 117 13.66 -9.68 -2.42
N GLU A 118 13.60 -10.59 -3.39
CA GLU A 118 14.74 -11.39 -3.82
C GLU A 118 15.83 -10.53 -4.48
N LYS A 119 15.45 -9.55 -5.28
CA LYS A 119 16.40 -8.69 -6.03
C LYS A 119 16.91 -7.50 -5.23
N TYR A 120 16.05 -6.92 -4.40
CA TYR A 120 16.30 -5.69 -3.63
C TYR A 120 15.96 -5.89 -2.15
N PRO A 121 16.72 -6.73 -1.40
CA PRO A 121 16.38 -7.12 -0.02
C PRO A 121 16.37 -5.93 0.97
N ASP A 122 17.09 -4.86 0.67
CA ASP A 122 17.16 -3.66 1.52
C ASP A 122 16.06 -2.63 1.23
N THR A 123 15.24 -2.87 0.19
CA THR A 123 14.14 -1.99 -0.18
C THR A 123 12.98 -2.14 0.81
N ILE A 124 12.41 -1.02 1.21
CA ILE A 124 11.23 -0.99 2.06
C ILE A 124 10.01 -1.32 1.19
N LEU A 125 9.40 -2.48 1.45
CA LEU A 125 8.15 -2.86 0.81
C LEU A 125 6.95 -2.31 1.57
N CYS A 126 6.05 -1.65 0.84
CA CYS A 126 4.87 -0.98 1.38
C CYS A 126 3.63 -1.40 0.59
N ILE A 127 2.54 -1.67 1.29
CA ILE A 127 1.23 -1.88 0.68
C ILE A 127 0.19 -0.96 1.29
N SER A 128 -0.78 -0.60 0.46
CA SER A 128 -1.97 0.12 0.90
C SER A 128 -3.21 -0.69 0.56
N THR A 129 -4.02 -1.00 1.56
CA THR A 129 -5.12 -1.97 1.47
C THR A 129 -6.35 -1.48 2.22
N ASN A 130 -7.51 -2.04 1.93
CA ASN A 130 -8.72 -1.88 2.76
C ASN A 130 -8.68 -2.73 4.04
N GLY A 131 -7.71 -3.64 4.16
CA GLY A 131 -7.46 -4.43 5.35
C GLY A 131 -8.31 -5.69 5.53
N LEU A 132 -9.38 -5.91 4.75
CA LEU A 132 -10.29 -7.05 4.96
C LEU A 132 -9.61 -8.41 4.81
N LEU A 133 -8.65 -8.54 3.92
CA LEU A 133 -7.89 -9.77 3.69
C LEU A 133 -6.57 -9.82 4.47
N LEU A 134 -6.27 -8.83 5.29
CA LEU A 134 -5.02 -8.76 6.02
C LEU A 134 -4.81 -9.95 6.97
N PRO A 135 -5.80 -10.40 7.75
CA PRO A 135 -5.63 -11.56 8.63
C PRO A 135 -5.17 -12.83 7.90
N ASP A 136 -5.71 -13.06 6.69
CA ASP A 136 -5.43 -14.28 5.90
C ASP A 136 -4.09 -14.21 5.16
N LYS A 137 -3.52 -13.02 5.01
CA LYS A 137 -2.32 -12.78 4.19
C LYS A 137 -1.09 -12.34 5.00
N ILE A 138 -1.21 -12.22 6.32
CA ILE A 138 -0.15 -11.70 7.19
C ILE A 138 1.14 -12.52 7.08
N ASP A 139 1.06 -13.85 7.03
CA ASP A 139 2.21 -14.74 6.94
C ASP A 139 2.97 -14.56 5.62
N LEU A 140 2.25 -14.31 4.51
CA LEU A 140 2.88 -14.02 3.21
C LEU A 140 3.56 -12.65 3.20
N LEU A 141 2.96 -11.66 3.82
CA LEU A 141 3.55 -10.33 3.96
C LEU A 141 4.83 -10.39 4.80
N GLU A 142 4.80 -11.15 5.89
CA GLU A 142 5.99 -11.36 6.71
C GLU A 142 7.09 -12.10 5.94
N LYS A 143 6.73 -13.15 5.21
CA LYS A 143 7.66 -13.94 4.38
C LYS A 143 8.42 -13.06 3.37
N TYR A 144 7.75 -12.08 2.77
CA TYR A 144 8.36 -11.17 1.80
C TYR A 144 8.86 -9.86 2.44
N ASN A 145 8.96 -9.82 3.77
CA ASN A 145 9.48 -8.69 4.54
C ASN A 145 8.71 -7.37 4.30
N VAL A 146 7.39 -7.46 4.05
CA VAL A 146 6.52 -6.29 3.98
C VAL A 146 6.23 -5.82 5.40
N LYS A 147 6.82 -4.71 5.79
CA LYS A 147 6.72 -4.16 7.16
C LYS A 147 5.90 -2.87 7.24
N ASN A 148 5.57 -2.29 6.09
CA ASN A 148 4.84 -1.03 6.00
C ASN A 148 3.49 -1.29 5.35
N ILE A 149 2.44 -1.21 6.16
CA ILE A 149 1.06 -1.46 5.73
C ILE A 149 0.22 -0.24 6.10
N THR A 150 -0.45 0.34 5.11
CA THR A 150 -1.45 1.38 5.30
C THR A 150 -2.83 0.78 5.11
N VAL A 151 -3.69 0.88 6.12
CA VAL A 151 -5.07 0.43 6.03
C VAL A 151 -5.99 1.63 5.88
N THR A 152 -6.79 1.63 4.82
CA THR A 152 -7.78 2.67 4.57
C THR A 152 -9.08 2.39 5.29
N LEU A 153 -9.49 3.31 6.14
CA LEU A 153 -10.79 3.33 6.81
C LEU A 153 -11.53 4.62 6.40
N ASN A 154 -12.45 4.51 5.45
CA ASN A 154 -13.16 5.69 4.92
C ASN A 154 -14.26 6.23 5.83
N ALA A 155 -14.83 5.40 6.70
CA ALA A 155 -15.86 5.81 7.66
C ALA A 155 -15.83 4.93 8.91
N ILE A 156 -16.12 5.54 10.05
CA ILE A 156 -16.34 4.85 11.33
C ILE A 156 -17.86 4.70 11.57
N ASP A 157 -18.64 5.69 11.14
CA ASP A 157 -20.10 5.65 11.23
C ASP A 157 -20.67 4.76 10.11
N PRO A 158 -21.42 3.71 10.42
CA PRO A 158 -22.04 2.81 9.44
C PRO A 158 -22.95 3.53 8.43
N ALA A 159 -23.71 4.55 8.87
CA ALA A 159 -24.58 5.32 7.99
C ALA A 159 -23.82 6.20 6.98
N ILE A 160 -22.58 6.54 7.28
CA ILE A 160 -21.67 7.16 6.33
C ILE A 160 -21.06 6.11 5.41
N GLY A 161 -20.64 4.98 5.96
CA GLY A 161 -20.07 3.84 5.22
C GLY A 161 -21.01 3.33 4.13
N GLU A 162 -22.30 3.18 4.42
CA GLU A 162 -23.34 2.81 3.45
C GLU A 162 -23.36 3.70 2.20
N LYS A 163 -23.07 5.00 2.35
CA LYS A 163 -23.05 5.94 1.24
C LYS A 163 -21.73 5.89 0.44
N ILE A 164 -20.67 5.40 1.08
CA ILE A 164 -19.34 5.31 0.48
C ILE A 164 -19.19 4.00 -0.30
N TYR A 165 -19.65 2.87 0.27
CA TYR A 165 -19.46 1.56 -0.32
C TYR A 165 -20.72 1.07 -1.05
N SER A 166 -20.58 0.75 -2.34
CA SER A 166 -21.66 0.09 -3.11
C SER A 166 -21.84 -1.35 -2.64
N PHE A 167 -20.73 -2.05 -2.42
CA PHE A 167 -20.69 -3.36 -1.78
C PHE A 167 -19.32 -3.64 -1.15
N VAL A 168 -19.33 -4.58 -0.20
CA VAL A 168 -18.14 -5.21 0.39
C VAL A 168 -18.28 -6.71 0.20
N GLU A 169 -17.23 -7.38 -0.33
CA GLU A 169 -17.16 -8.82 -0.44
C GLU A 169 -16.20 -9.37 0.61
N TYR A 170 -16.73 -10.17 1.52
CA TYR A 170 -15.95 -10.76 2.61
C TYR A 170 -16.41 -12.20 2.87
N GLU A 171 -15.49 -13.14 3.03
CA GLU A 171 -15.75 -14.58 3.21
C GLU A 171 -16.72 -15.18 2.17
N GLY A 172 -16.61 -14.75 0.91
CA GLY A 172 -17.43 -15.22 -0.19
C GLY A 172 -18.86 -14.70 -0.18
N LYS A 173 -19.20 -13.76 0.70
CA LYS A 173 -20.50 -13.07 0.74
C LYS A 173 -20.35 -11.62 0.32
N LYS A 174 -21.39 -11.12 -0.32
CA LYS A 174 -21.48 -9.72 -0.72
C LYS A 174 -22.48 -9.00 0.17
N TYR A 175 -22.02 -7.95 0.81
CA TYR A 175 -22.78 -7.12 1.74
C TYR A 175 -23.11 -5.78 1.09
N HIS A 176 -24.29 -5.25 1.33
CA HIS A 176 -24.80 -3.98 0.84
C HIS A 176 -25.46 -3.20 1.98
N GLY A 177 -25.41 -1.88 1.92
CA GLY A 177 -26.06 -1.04 2.93
C GLY A 177 -25.44 -1.21 4.32
N LEU A 178 -26.28 -1.42 5.33
CA LEU A 178 -25.90 -1.57 6.74
C LEU A 178 -25.76 -3.05 7.19
N GLU A 179 -25.67 -3.98 6.27
CA GLU A 179 -25.51 -5.42 6.56
C GLU A 179 -24.19 -5.73 7.27
#